data_4636f7fef0d879f2793d4e93c4ecf434
#
_entry.id   4636f7fef0d879f2793d4e93c4ecf434
#
_cell.length_a   1.000
_cell.length_b   1.000
_cell.length_c   1.000
_cell.angle_alpha   90.00
_cell.angle_beta   90.00
_cell.angle_gamma   90.00
#
_symmetry.space_group_name_H-M   'P 1'
#
loop_
_entity.id
_entity.type
_entity.pdbx_description
1 polymer ?
#
loop_
_entity_poly.entity_id
_entity_poly.type
_entity_poly.pdbx_seq_one_letter_code
_entity_poly.pdbx_strand_id
1 'polypeptide(L)'
;MGNEAFCKVRVGKRESQGKALLETSEILFRGDFRLKIPLATVKSAKAAGGELCLETAQGAVIFQLGSQAGRWLETILHPKSRIEKLGVNSGAKVSLIGEFEAQFLREIRALSKSVTKGEFAPGSDQVFFAAESNKDFAALSKISRSLSGAAALWIVYPKGQKHITENDVLFAGRKSGLKDVKVVRFSPKRTALKFVVPLSCR
;
A
#
# COMPACT_ATOMS: atom_id res chain seq x y z
N MET A 1 7.05 -0.62 -0.47
CA MET A 1 8.13 -1.47 0.05
C MET A 1 8.13 -1.31 1.55
N GLY A 2 8.13 -2.42 2.31
CA GLY A 2 8.30 -2.40 3.76
C GLY A 2 9.69 -1.87 4.12
N ASN A 3 9.85 -1.33 5.32
CA ASN A 3 11.16 -0.99 5.84
C ASN A 3 11.88 -2.29 6.25
N GLU A 4 13.11 -2.48 5.80
CA GLU A 4 13.91 -3.66 6.06
C GLU A 4 15.23 -3.24 6.72
N ALA A 5 15.69 -4.00 7.72
CA ALA A 5 16.98 -3.80 8.35
C ALA A 5 17.57 -5.15 8.76
N PHE A 6 18.90 -5.27 8.63
CA PHE A 6 19.64 -6.34 9.29
C PHE A 6 20.14 -5.78 10.61
N CYS A 7 19.67 -6.33 11.72
CA CYS A 7 19.88 -5.74 13.03
C CYS A 7 19.93 -6.81 14.15
N LYS A 8 20.44 -6.41 15.29
CA LYS A 8 20.39 -7.17 16.52
C LYS A 8 19.04 -6.94 17.22
N VAL A 9 18.42 -8.02 17.68
CA VAL A 9 17.14 -7.98 18.39
C VAL A 9 17.26 -8.68 19.73
N ARG A 10 16.76 -8.02 20.78
CA ARG A 10 16.75 -8.52 22.15
C ARG A 10 15.31 -8.67 22.66
N VAL A 11 15.02 -9.83 23.25
CA VAL A 11 13.72 -10.15 23.89
C VAL A 11 14.01 -10.81 25.23
N GLY A 12 13.83 -10.09 26.32
CA GLY A 12 14.23 -10.54 27.66
C GLY A 12 15.74 -10.85 27.69
N LYS A 13 16.10 -12.12 27.99
CA LYS A 13 17.49 -12.60 28.02
C LYS A 13 17.98 -13.13 26.67
N ARG A 14 17.12 -13.23 25.67
CA ARG A 14 17.47 -13.76 24.33
C ARG A 14 17.88 -12.63 23.41
N GLU A 15 18.95 -12.87 22.66
CA GLU A 15 19.48 -11.94 21.69
C GLU A 15 19.84 -12.69 20.41
N SER A 16 19.58 -12.09 19.27
CA SER A 16 19.93 -12.65 17.96
C SER A 16 20.14 -11.54 16.93
N GLN A 17 20.99 -11.79 15.97
CA GLN A 17 21.19 -10.94 14.80
C GLN A 17 20.44 -11.53 13.61
N GLY A 18 19.76 -10.68 12.84
CA GLY A 18 18.97 -11.16 11.72
C GLY A 18 18.25 -10.05 10.97
N LYS A 19 17.39 -10.48 10.07
CA LYS A 19 16.60 -9.60 9.21
C LYS A 19 15.28 -9.23 9.90
N ALA A 20 15.09 -7.93 10.12
CA ALA A 20 13.83 -7.36 10.57
C ALA A 20 13.11 -6.68 9.42
N LEU A 21 11.78 -6.82 9.36
CA LEU A 21 10.90 -6.20 8.37
C LEU A 21 9.75 -5.51 9.10
N LEU A 22 9.61 -4.21 8.88
CA LEU A 22 8.43 -3.46 9.31
C LEU A 22 7.43 -3.43 8.17
N GLU A 23 6.40 -4.24 8.32
CA GLU A 23 5.25 -4.31 7.40
C GLU A 23 4.14 -3.33 7.84
N THR A 24 3.07 -3.26 7.07
CA THR A 24 1.95 -2.34 7.34
C THR A 24 1.28 -2.56 8.69
N SER A 25 1.21 -3.81 9.15
CA SER A 25 0.44 -4.21 10.34
C SER A 25 1.24 -5.01 11.35
N GLU A 26 2.51 -5.32 11.05
CA GLU A 26 3.33 -6.18 11.89
C GLU A 26 4.81 -5.94 11.67
N ILE A 27 5.62 -6.30 12.66
CA ILE A 27 7.06 -6.44 12.52
C ILE A 27 7.39 -7.93 12.50
N LEU A 28 8.19 -8.32 11.53
CA LEU A 28 8.73 -9.68 11.40
C LEU A 28 10.23 -9.64 11.69
N PHE A 29 10.73 -10.63 12.42
CA PHE A 29 12.16 -10.84 12.60
C PHE A 29 12.52 -12.29 12.31
N ARG A 30 13.65 -12.49 11.63
CA ARG A 30 14.20 -13.78 11.25
C ARG A 30 15.70 -13.78 11.56
N GLY A 31 16.07 -14.47 12.62
CA GLY A 31 17.42 -14.76 13.07
C GLY A 31 17.43 -16.16 13.66
N ASP A 32 18.20 -16.40 14.74
CA ASP A 32 18.20 -17.69 15.45
C ASP A 32 16.84 -18.01 16.05
N PHE A 33 16.03 -16.98 16.28
CA PHE A 33 14.60 -17.10 16.56
C PHE A 33 13.78 -16.26 15.60
N ARG A 34 12.48 -16.54 15.54
CA ARG A 34 11.53 -15.78 14.73
C ARG A 34 10.58 -15.00 15.63
N LEU A 35 10.29 -13.75 15.26
CA LEU A 35 9.26 -12.95 15.91
C LEU A 35 8.25 -12.49 14.87
N LYS A 36 7.01 -12.39 15.32
CA LYS A 36 5.92 -11.76 14.64
C LYS A 36 5.18 -10.88 15.66
N ILE A 37 5.31 -9.57 15.50
CA ILE A 37 4.73 -8.58 16.43
C ILE A 37 3.66 -7.81 15.66
N PRO A 38 2.37 -8.10 15.86
CA PRO A 38 1.30 -7.27 15.31
C PRO A 38 1.35 -5.87 15.92
N LEU A 39 1.39 -4.82 15.11
CA LEU A 39 1.48 -3.44 15.60
C LEU A 39 0.32 -3.05 16.53
N ALA A 40 -0.86 -3.65 16.30
CA ALA A 40 -2.02 -3.45 17.17
C ALA A 40 -1.82 -3.97 18.62
N THR A 41 -0.82 -4.82 18.86
CA THR A 41 -0.52 -5.37 20.19
C THR A 41 0.60 -4.60 20.92
N VAL A 42 1.21 -3.62 20.25
CA VAL A 42 2.25 -2.77 20.82
C VAL A 42 1.60 -1.74 21.75
N LYS A 43 1.96 -1.77 23.02
CA LYS A 43 1.44 -0.86 24.06
C LYS A 43 2.14 0.49 24.01
N SER A 44 3.45 0.49 23.80
CA SER A 44 4.24 1.70 23.61
C SER A 44 5.44 1.43 22.71
N ALA A 45 5.91 2.47 22.03
CA ALA A 45 7.08 2.43 21.18
C ALA A 45 7.94 3.67 21.45
N LYS A 46 9.27 3.51 21.55
CA LYS A 46 10.23 4.59 21.76
C LYS A 46 11.50 4.31 20.94
N ALA A 47 12.13 5.38 20.46
CA ALA A 47 13.44 5.28 19.82
C ALA A 47 14.43 6.19 20.52
N ALA A 48 15.57 5.65 20.92
CA ALA A 48 16.66 6.39 21.54
C ALA A 48 17.99 5.65 21.29
N GLY A 49 19.08 6.40 21.08
CA GLY A 49 20.42 5.82 20.89
C GLY A 49 20.56 4.83 19.73
N GLY A 50 19.70 4.93 18.72
CA GLY A 50 19.68 3.96 17.61
C GLY A 50 18.92 2.67 17.90
N GLU A 51 18.29 2.56 19.06
CA GLU A 51 17.42 1.44 19.43
C GLU A 51 15.95 1.82 19.28
N LEU A 52 15.15 0.89 18.79
CA LEU A 52 13.68 0.92 18.82
C LEU A 52 13.21 -0.06 19.88
N CYS A 53 12.61 0.45 20.95
CA CYS A 53 12.04 -0.35 22.04
C CYS A 53 10.52 -0.40 21.87
N LEU A 54 9.97 -1.61 21.84
CA LEU A 54 8.53 -1.88 21.75
C LEU A 54 8.08 -2.63 23.00
N GLU A 55 7.10 -2.08 23.72
CA GLU A 55 6.43 -2.78 24.81
C GLU A 55 5.26 -3.59 24.26
N THR A 56 5.30 -4.88 24.48
CA THR A 56 4.26 -5.83 24.05
C THR A 56 3.65 -6.54 25.26
N ALA A 57 2.59 -7.31 25.05
CA ALA A 57 2.03 -8.17 26.10
C ALA A 57 3.03 -9.24 26.61
N GLN A 58 4.05 -9.58 25.81
CA GLN A 58 5.07 -10.58 26.10
C GLN A 58 6.36 -9.96 26.67
N GLY A 59 6.37 -8.65 26.93
CA GLY A 59 7.51 -7.88 27.41
C GLY A 59 8.14 -6.97 26.36
N ALA A 60 9.27 -6.39 26.73
CA ALA A 60 10.00 -5.47 25.85
C ALA A 60 10.75 -6.20 24.76
N VAL A 61 10.67 -5.66 23.54
CA VAL A 61 11.45 -6.08 22.38
C VAL A 61 12.27 -4.90 21.87
N ILE A 62 13.58 -5.07 21.78
CA ILE A 62 14.51 -4.01 21.40
C ILE A 62 15.19 -4.38 20.09
N PHE A 63 15.09 -3.49 19.10
CA PHE A 63 15.74 -3.59 17.79
C PHE A 63 16.85 -2.55 17.69
N GLN A 64 18.09 -2.97 17.45
CA GLN A 64 19.22 -2.05 17.23
C GLN A 64 19.26 -1.66 15.74
N LEU A 65 18.60 -0.57 15.39
CA LEU A 65 18.37 -0.14 14.00
C LEU A 65 19.29 1.01 13.56
N GLY A 66 20.11 1.54 14.48
CA GLY A 66 20.96 2.70 14.21
C GLY A 66 20.13 3.90 13.76
N SER A 67 20.53 4.56 12.69
CA SER A 67 19.84 5.73 12.12
C SER A 67 18.40 5.46 11.66
N GLN A 68 18.00 4.22 11.49
CA GLN A 68 16.64 3.85 11.07
C GLN A 68 15.62 3.81 12.21
N ALA A 69 16.06 3.82 13.49
CA ALA A 69 15.17 3.66 14.65
C ALA A 69 14.07 4.73 14.68
N GLY A 70 14.42 5.99 14.51
CA GLY A 70 13.44 7.08 14.47
C GLY A 70 12.44 6.97 13.35
N ARG A 71 12.90 6.60 12.14
CA ARG A 71 12.02 6.40 10.98
C ARG A 71 11.04 5.23 11.18
N TRP A 72 11.48 4.15 11.81
CA TRP A 72 10.60 3.04 12.14
C TRP A 72 9.57 3.45 13.19
N LEU A 73 10.00 4.18 14.22
CA LEU A 73 9.09 4.72 15.23
C LEU A 73 7.99 5.57 14.61
N GLU A 74 8.35 6.53 13.76
CA GLU A 74 7.38 7.37 13.04
C GLU A 74 6.38 6.54 12.22
N THR A 75 6.87 5.50 11.54
CA THR A 75 6.01 4.61 10.74
C THR A 75 5.03 3.81 11.62
N ILE A 76 5.44 3.46 12.85
CA ILE A 76 4.63 2.71 13.82
C ILE A 76 3.58 3.62 14.48
N LEU A 77 3.98 4.82 14.88
CA LEU A 77 3.09 5.78 15.56
C LEU A 77 2.11 6.44 14.57
N HIS A 78 2.57 6.69 13.34
CA HIS A 78 1.80 7.37 12.30
C HIS A 78 1.71 6.50 11.04
N PRO A 79 0.99 5.36 11.09
CA PRO A 79 0.86 4.48 9.93
C PRO A 79 0.09 5.20 8.82
N LYS A 80 0.69 5.27 7.63
CA LYS A 80 0.02 5.86 6.48
C LYS A 80 -1.34 5.21 6.24
N SER A 81 -2.35 6.04 6.14
CA SER A 81 -3.70 5.63 5.76
C SER A 81 -3.72 4.97 4.37
N ARG A 82 -4.81 4.28 4.04
CA ARG A 82 -5.01 3.71 2.71
C ARG A 82 -4.91 4.80 1.63
N ILE A 83 -5.54 5.93 1.86
CA ILE A 83 -5.59 7.06 0.91
C ILE A 83 -4.20 7.64 0.66
N GLU A 84 -3.39 7.81 1.71
CA GLU A 84 -2.00 8.26 1.56
C GLU A 84 -1.13 7.23 0.81
N LYS A 85 -1.34 5.92 1.05
CA LYS A 85 -0.66 4.87 0.30
C LYS A 85 -1.03 4.85 -1.18
N LEU A 86 -2.28 5.18 -1.49
CA LEU A 86 -2.77 5.35 -2.85
C LEU A 86 -2.30 6.66 -3.49
N GLY A 87 -1.74 7.59 -2.70
CA GLY A 87 -1.23 8.87 -3.21
C GLY A 87 -2.33 9.79 -3.70
N VAL A 88 -3.50 9.76 -3.06
CA VAL A 88 -4.57 10.72 -3.33
C VAL A 88 -4.29 11.98 -2.51
N ASN A 89 -4.03 13.05 -3.20
CA ASN A 89 -3.77 14.35 -2.58
C ASN A 89 -5.08 15.07 -2.25
N SER A 90 -5.04 15.98 -1.28
CA SER A 90 -6.15 16.87 -1.00
C SER A 90 -6.50 17.70 -2.25
N GLY A 91 -7.79 17.77 -2.53
CA GLY A 91 -8.28 18.49 -3.69
C GLY A 91 -8.20 17.73 -5.03
N ALA A 92 -7.74 16.48 -5.06
CA ALA A 92 -7.66 15.68 -6.28
C ALA A 92 -9.05 15.46 -6.91
N LYS A 93 -9.10 15.40 -8.25
CA LYS A 93 -10.26 14.94 -9.01
C LYS A 93 -10.17 13.43 -9.19
N VAL A 94 -11.19 12.71 -8.78
CA VAL A 94 -11.20 11.25 -8.75
C VAL A 94 -12.34 10.68 -9.57
N SER A 95 -12.03 9.72 -10.45
CA SER A 95 -13.02 8.88 -11.12
C SER A 95 -13.06 7.49 -10.49
N LEU A 96 -14.25 6.98 -10.23
CA LEU A 96 -14.50 5.63 -9.68
C LEU A 96 -15.33 4.84 -10.68
N ILE A 97 -14.77 3.79 -11.23
CA ILE A 97 -15.41 2.92 -12.23
C ILE A 97 -15.55 1.53 -11.62
N GLY A 98 -16.80 1.04 -11.51
CA GLY A 98 -17.15 -0.19 -10.82
C GLY A 98 -17.48 0.03 -9.33
N GLU A 99 -17.57 -1.06 -8.57
CA GLU A 99 -18.07 -1.05 -7.20
C GLU A 99 -16.94 -0.98 -6.16
N PHE A 100 -17.12 -0.10 -5.18
CA PHE A 100 -16.16 0.12 -4.10
C PHE A 100 -16.84 0.06 -2.73
N GLU A 101 -16.08 -0.33 -1.72
CA GLU A 101 -16.50 -0.41 -0.33
C GLU A 101 -16.94 0.97 0.20
N ALA A 102 -18.03 1.02 0.99
CA ALA A 102 -18.57 2.26 1.54
C ALA A 102 -17.52 3.07 2.34
N GLN A 103 -16.59 2.38 3.04
CA GLN A 103 -15.52 3.03 3.76
C GLN A 103 -14.57 3.79 2.82
N PHE A 104 -14.16 3.18 1.70
CA PHE A 104 -13.31 3.83 0.71
C PHE A 104 -14.00 5.04 0.08
N LEU A 105 -15.30 4.93 -0.21
CA LEU A 105 -16.08 6.04 -0.76
C LEU A 105 -16.14 7.24 0.21
N ARG A 106 -16.25 6.98 1.52
CA ARG A 106 -16.19 8.06 2.54
C ARG A 106 -14.80 8.69 2.59
N GLU A 107 -13.75 7.88 2.63
CA GLU A 107 -12.37 8.36 2.67
C GLU A 107 -12.01 9.24 1.46
N ILE A 108 -12.40 8.82 0.25
CA ILE A 108 -12.15 9.58 -0.98
C ILE A 108 -12.92 10.90 -0.97
N ARG A 109 -14.20 10.89 -0.59
CA ARG A 109 -15.01 12.11 -0.57
C ARG A 109 -14.55 13.16 0.44
N ALA A 110 -13.97 12.71 1.56
CA ALA A 110 -13.45 13.62 2.58
C ALA A 110 -12.23 14.39 2.10
N LEU A 111 -11.47 13.87 1.11
CA LEU A 111 -10.21 14.45 0.67
C LEU A 111 -10.27 15.05 -0.73
N SER A 112 -11.11 14.52 -1.61
CA SER A 112 -11.16 14.87 -3.02
C SER A 112 -12.01 16.09 -3.29
N LYS A 113 -11.60 16.95 -4.24
CA LYS A 113 -12.37 18.11 -4.70
C LYS A 113 -13.65 17.68 -5.43
N SER A 114 -13.55 16.63 -6.24
CA SER A 114 -14.67 16.05 -6.95
C SER A 114 -14.50 14.54 -7.11
N VAL A 115 -15.63 13.81 -7.05
CA VAL A 115 -15.67 12.36 -7.24
C VAL A 115 -16.76 12.03 -8.24
N THR A 116 -16.37 11.53 -9.41
CA THR A 116 -17.28 11.01 -10.44
C THR A 116 -17.38 9.50 -10.29
N LYS A 117 -18.60 8.97 -10.35
CA LYS A 117 -18.86 7.54 -10.23
C LYS A 117 -19.46 6.98 -11.52
N GLY A 118 -19.10 5.71 -11.81
CA GLY A 118 -19.62 4.95 -12.93
C GLY A 118 -18.86 5.15 -14.23
N GLU A 119 -18.21 6.28 -14.42
CA GLU A 119 -17.50 6.62 -15.65
C GLU A 119 -16.19 7.37 -15.41
N PHE A 120 -15.38 7.46 -16.45
CA PHE A 120 -14.20 8.30 -16.49
C PHE A 120 -14.57 9.76 -16.73
N ALA A 121 -14.19 10.65 -15.83
CA ALA A 121 -14.30 12.10 -16.03
C ALA A 121 -12.98 12.66 -16.58
N PRO A 122 -12.99 13.39 -17.70
CA PRO A 122 -11.80 14.03 -18.23
C PRO A 122 -11.14 14.96 -17.22
N GLY A 123 -9.81 14.92 -17.15
CA GLY A 123 -9.03 15.71 -16.21
C GLY A 123 -9.00 15.15 -14.78
N SER A 124 -9.37 13.88 -14.59
CA SER A 124 -9.16 13.19 -13.32
C SER A 124 -7.69 12.96 -13.04
N ASP A 125 -7.24 13.30 -11.83
CA ASP A 125 -5.88 13.05 -11.35
C ASP A 125 -5.68 11.58 -10.99
N GLN A 126 -6.75 10.95 -10.49
CA GLN A 126 -6.76 9.55 -10.06
C GLN A 126 -8.01 8.85 -10.61
N VAL A 127 -7.81 7.71 -11.21
CA VAL A 127 -8.89 6.83 -11.70
C VAL A 127 -8.79 5.50 -10.96
N PHE A 128 -9.84 5.11 -10.26
CA PHE A 128 -9.95 3.80 -9.63
C PHE A 128 -10.91 2.94 -10.46
N PHE A 129 -10.41 1.82 -10.93
CA PHE A 129 -11.16 0.86 -11.72
C PHE A 129 -11.25 -0.46 -10.95
N ALA A 130 -12.45 -0.84 -10.54
CA ALA A 130 -12.70 -2.12 -9.88
C ALA A 130 -12.92 -3.21 -10.95
N ALA A 131 -12.03 -4.20 -11.00
CA ALA A 131 -12.13 -5.36 -11.87
C ALA A 131 -12.43 -6.60 -11.03
N GLU A 132 -13.52 -7.29 -11.31
CA GLU A 132 -13.91 -8.53 -10.65
C GLU A 132 -13.52 -9.77 -11.49
N SER A 133 -13.28 -9.58 -12.78
CA SER A 133 -12.92 -10.64 -13.72
C SER A 133 -12.05 -10.12 -14.87
N ASN A 134 -11.42 -11.03 -15.61
CA ASN A 134 -10.64 -10.69 -16.81
C ASN A 134 -11.48 -10.03 -17.92
N LYS A 135 -12.80 -10.23 -17.93
CA LYS A 135 -13.72 -9.58 -18.89
C LYS A 135 -13.76 -8.07 -18.73
N ASP A 136 -13.58 -7.59 -17.50
CA ASP A 136 -13.62 -6.16 -17.17
C ASP A 136 -12.46 -5.40 -17.82
N PHE A 137 -11.35 -6.09 -18.12
CA PHE A 137 -10.17 -5.48 -18.76
C PHE A 137 -10.45 -4.94 -20.16
N ALA A 138 -11.56 -5.31 -20.81
CA ALA A 138 -11.95 -4.72 -22.09
C ALA A 138 -12.10 -3.20 -22.02
N ALA A 139 -12.48 -2.65 -20.86
CA ALA A 139 -12.60 -1.22 -20.63
C ALA A 139 -11.25 -0.47 -20.54
N LEU A 140 -10.14 -1.17 -20.25
CA LEU A 140 -8.85 -0.53 -19.96
C LEU A 140 -8.30 0.25 -21.16
N SER A 141 -8.48 -0.23 -22.39
CA SER A 141 -8.01 0.48 -23.60
C SER A 141 -8.70 1.83 -23.77
N LYS A 142 -9.98 1.95 -23.41
CA LYS A 142 -10.72 3.22 -23.44
C LYS A 142 -10.22 4.14 -22.32
N ILE A 143 -10.09 3.62 -21.11
CA ILE A 143 -9.62 4.38 -19.95
C ILE A 143 -8.20 4.89 -20.20
N SER A 144 -7.27 4.05 -20.66
CA SER A 144 -5.87 4.42 -20.88
C SER A 144 -5.69 5.54 -21.89
N ARG A 145 -6.45 5.54 -22.98
CA ARG A 145 -6.42 6.62 -23.99
C ARG A 145 -6.92 7.96 -23.46
N SER A 146 -7.76 7.92 -22.44
CA SER A 146 -8.33 9.12 -21.81
C SER A 146 -7.47 9.66 -20.68
N LEU A 147 -6.48 8.88 -20.21
CA LEU A 147 -5.51 9.33 -19.22
C LEU A 147 -4.55 10.34 -19.86
N SER A 148 -4.28 11.43 -19.17
CA SER A 148 -3.37 12.47 -19.63
C SER A 148 -2.36 12.86 -18.55
N GLY A 149 -1.18 13.28 -18.97
CA GLY A 149 -0.17 13.85 -18.10
C GLY A 149 0.25 12.92 -16.94
N ALA A 150 0.12 13.42 -15.72
CA ALA A 150 0.50 12.72 -14.48
C ALA A 150 -0.64 11.89 -13.87
N ALA A 151 -1.79 11.78 -14.55
CA ALA A 151 -2.92 10.98 -14.07
C ALA A 151 -2.53 9.53 -13.82
N ALA A 152 -3.11 8.92 -12.79
CA ALA A 152 -2.84 7.54 -12.42
C ALA A 152 -4.10 6.70 -12.49
N LEU A 153 -3.97 5.49 -13.03
CA LEU A 153 -4.99 4.45 -13.00
C LEU A 153 -4.64 3.44 -11.89
N TRP A 154 -5.56 3.21 -10.99
CA TRP A 154 -5.52 2.13 -10.01
C TRP A 154 -6.49 1.04 -10.42
N ILE A 155 -5.98 -0.14 -10.76
CA ILE A 155 -6.81 -1.32 -10.98
C ILE A 155 -6.93 -2.05 -9.64
N VAL A 156 -8.16 -2.10 -9.11
CA VAL A 156 -8.50 -2.72 -7.84
C VAL A 156 -9.18 -4.05 -8.12
N TYR A 157 -8.62 -5.15 -7.61
CA TYR A 157 -9.06 -6.50 -7.92
C TYR A 157 -9.06 -7.40 -6.68
N PRO A 158 -9.85 -8.50 -6.67
CA PRO A 158 -9.92 -9.45 -5.56
C PRO A 158 -8.58 -10.15 -5.32
N LYS A 159 -8.17 -10.24 -4.05
CA LYS A 159 -6.93 -10.91 -3.66
C LYS A 159 -7.09 -12.42 -3.61
N GLY A 160 -6.11 -13.16 -4.17
CA GLY A 160 -6.02 -14.62 -4.02
C GLY A 160 -7.06 -15.41 -4.81
N GLN A 161 -7.68 -14.81 -5.84
CA GLN A 161 -8.63 -15.47 -6.73
C GLN A 161 -7.93 -16.05 -7.95
N LYS A 162 -8.36 -17.24 -8.40
CA LYS A 162 -7.80 -17.92 -9.58
C LYS A 162 -8.27 -17.32 -10.90
N HIS A 163 -9.45 -16.70 -10.93
CA HIS A 163 -10.06 -16.14 -12.14
C HIS A 163 -9.60 -14.72 -12.48
N ILE A 164 -8.85 -14.09 -11.57
CA ILE A 164 -8.20 -12.80 -11.78
C ILE A 164 -6.96 -12.73 -10.89
N THR A 165 -5.78 -12.79 -11.49
CA THR A 165 -4.50 -12.79 -10.78
C THR A 165 -3.77 -11.45 -10.97
N GLU A 166 -2.76 -11.21 -10.13
CA GLU A 166 -1.88 -10.04 -10.29
C GLU A 166 -1.22 -10.01 -11.68
N ASN A 167 -0.83 -11.18 -12.20
CA ASN A 167 -0.23 -11.29 -13.54
C ASN A 167 -1.23 -10.91 -14.64
N ASP A 168 -2.49 -11.27 -14.51
CA ASP A 168 -3.53 -10.87 -15.46
C ASP A 168 -3.71 -9.36 -15.48
N VAL A 169 -3.72 -8.72 -14.30
CA VAL A 169 -3.83 -7.26 -14.15
C VAL A 169 -2.60 -6.56 -14.73
N LEU A 170 -1.38 -7.05 -14.43
CA LEU A 170 -0.13 -6.53 -14.99
C LEU A 170 -0.13 -6.62 -16.51
N PHE A 171 -0.49 -7.78 -17.05
CA PHE A 171 -0.57 -8.00 -18.50
C PHE A 171 -1.58 -7.06 -19.17
N ALA A 172 -2.80 -6.97 -18.62
CA ALA A 172 -3.86 -6.12 -19.16
C ALA A 172 -3.48 -4.62 -19.14
N GLY A 173 -2.89 -4.13 -18.04
CA GLY A 173 -2.42 -2.76 -17.93
C GLY A 173 -1.32 -2.43 -18.93
N ARG A 174 -0.30 -3.30 -19.06
CA ARG A 174 0.79 -3.13 -20.03
C ARG A 174 0.31 -3.22 -21.48
N LYS A 175 -0.58 -4.17 -21.79
CA LYS A 175 -1.21 -4.28 -23.10
C LYS A 175 -2.01 -3.03 -23.49
N SER A 176 -2.52 -2.30 -22.52
CA SER A 176 -3.21 -1.01 -22.71
C SER A 176 -2.25 0.19 -22.82
N GLY A 177 -0.93 -0.03 -22.96
CA GLY A 177 0.08 1.02 -23.10
C GLY A 177 0.49 1.70 -21.80
N LEU A 178 0.16 1.14 -20.65
CA LEU A 178 0.47 1.73 -19.34
C LEU A 178 1.68 1.05 -18.70
N LYS A 179 2.37 1.79 -17.84
CA LYS A 179 3.48 1.31 -17.00
C LYS A 179 3.01 1.10 -15.56
N ASP A 180 3.25 -0.10 -15.04
CA ASP A 180 3.02 -0.40 -13.63
C ASP A 180 4.07 0.29 -12.74
N VAL A 181 3.62 0.79 -11.59
CA VAL A 181 4.47 1.60 -10.68
C VAL A 181 4.49 1.03 -9.27
N LYS A 182 3.33 0.58 -8.77
CA LYS A 182 3.19 0.26 -7.35
C LYS A 182 2.02 -0.68 -7.08
N VAL A 183 2.23 -1.59 -6.14
CA VAL A 183 1.19 -2.45 -5.57
C VAL A 183 0.85 -1.96 -4.17
N VAL A 184 -0.43 -1.89 -3.84
CA VAL A 184 -0.93 -1.48 -2.52
C VAL A 184 -2.01 -2.45 -2.06
N ARG A 185 -1.96 -2.87 -0.79
CA ARG A 185 -3.09 -3.55 -0.17
C ARG A 185 -4.25 -2.55 -0.07
N PHE A 186 -5.30 -2.77 -0.86
CA PHE A 186 -6.46 -1.89 -0.89
C PHE A 186 -7.40 -2.14 0.30
N SER A 187 -7.72 -3.41 0.55
CA SER A 187 -8.49 -3.85 1.71
C SER A 187 -8.06 -5.27 2.11
N PRO A 188 -8.64 -5.90 3.14
CA PRO A 188 -8.37 -7.30 3.47
C PRO A 188 -8.60 -8.25 2.29
N LYS A 189 -9.58 -7.93 1.43
CA LYS A 189 -10.02 -8.77 0.30
C LYS A 189 -9.54 -8.32 -1.07
N ARG A 190 -8.99 -7.10 -1.20
CA ARG A 190 -8.63 -6.50 -2.49
C ARG A 190 -7.21 -5.95 -2.50
N THR A 191 -6.58 -5.99 -3.66
CA THR A 191 -5.28 -5.38 -3.97
C THR A 191 -5.50 -4.29 -5.03
N ALA A 192 -4.66 -3.26 -5.03
CA ALA A 192 -4.64 -2.21 -6.04
C ALA A 192 -3.26 -2.13 -6.71
N LEU A 193 -3.23 -2.16 -8.04
CA LEU A 193 -2.05 -1.88 -8.85
C LEU A 193 -2.16 -0.48 -9.46
N LYS A 194 -1.10 0.31 -9.30
CA LYS A 194 -0.97 1.64 -9.91
C LYS A 194 -0.32 1.55 -11.27
N PHE A 195 -0.97 2.16 -12.25
CA PHE A 195 -0.45 2.36 -13.60
C PHE A 195 -0.40 3.84 -13.92
N VAL A 196 0.54 4.21 -14.79
CA VAL A 196 0.70 5.57 -15.32
C VAL A 196 1.00 5.52 -16.81
N VAL A 197 0.73 6.60 -17.51
CA VAL A 197 1.20 6.79 -18.88
C VAL A 197 2.73 6.88 -18.84
N PRO A 198 3.47 6.11 -19.67
CA PRO A 198 4.93 6.21 -19.74
C PRO A 198 5.38 7.63 -20.08
N LEU A 199 6.53 8.07 -19.56
CA LEU A 199 7.07 9.40 -19.82
C LEU A 199 7.31 9.67 -21.31
N SER A 200 7.67 8.63 -22.07
CA SER A 200 7.85 8.69 -23.51
C SER A 200 6.54 8.93 -24.31
N CYS A 201 5.38 8.80 -23.66
CA CYS A 201 4.05 8.93 -24.29
C CYS A 201 3.21 10.07 -23.67
N ARG A 202 3.83 10.95 -22.87
CA ARG A 202 3.19 12.10 -22.23
C ARG A 202 3.26 13.36 -23.06
#